data_d27ec37e4d4cf2b2ab43087809a03475
#
_entry.id   d27ec37e4d4cf2b2ab43087809a03475
#
_cell.length_a   1.000
_cell.length_b   1.000
_cell.length_c   1.000
_cell.angle_alpha   90.00
_cell.angle_beta   90.00
_cell.angle_gamma   90.00
#
_symmetry.space_group_name_H-M   'P 1'
#
loop_
_entity.id
_entity.type
_entity.pdbx_description
1 polymer ?
#
loop_
_entity_poly.entity_id
_entity_poly.type
_entity_poly.pdbx_seq_one_letter_code
_entity_poly.pdbx_strand_id
1 'polypeptide(L)'
;MDSVQFGRRFFPILVWLPQYNFTKLRGDVIAGLTCGFVVIPQSIAFANLGKLPAQYGLYASLTPGLIYAIFGTSKDVSVGTTVTLGLYTSSFNSTHSTIGASLLSFLTGAILVLMGIFKLGYMIKYVPQLVISAFVSATAITIMVTQLSNLFGIKKAPRNVFEILKFIVVNIRDTNKWDIIMGVCCIAFLIFFVWLSSRKFGNKEKSKIKTFAVKLILFLSASRMVLVCFFATTAVYIFHIYGLKEKFTTAGIIPKGLPKYQSPFQSYKDGNITVKTTGQLIEGFGASLIILPIIMFIEQMSITKAFAKKFNYKVKAQQELIAIGMCNIIASFYGGWVVGGGFSRSALNAMSGAQTPLAGAISGLIALIVLEFMTPALYYIPSAALGAMMVMAVVTMIEMSIPKNIWSLHKWDLLPFCAAFCTSFYKLEYGVIVGTGIAILVLLSREARPKYLLEKNEAEKYIKLLLLENLTYPGVEAVNKTIYSEVNSCTWIETVFLDMSAMAGLITNEEDLTIVNNSLGKTFDLVENNDLKIGLTEDDDLELEMAVLNKMSENEVNTVDVLENIGVVHFRDK
;
A
#
# COMPACT_ATOMS: atom_id res chain seq x y z
N MET A 1 13.05 -32.13 -1.92
CA MET A 1 13.20 -30.71 -2.29
C MET A 1 14.65 -30.34 -1.99
N ASP A 2 15.49 -30.16 -3.01
CA ASP A 2 16.94 -29.98 -2.84
C ASP A 2 17.25 -28.78 -1.97
N SER A 3 18.20 -28.92 -1.04
CA SER A 3 18.67 -27.85 -0.12
C SER A 3 19.04 -26.57 -0.88
N VAL A 4 19.50 -26.69 -2.12
CA VAL A 4 19.83 -25.58 -3.03
C VAL A 4 18.55 -24.83 -3.49
N GLN A 5 17.45 -25.52 -3.75
CA GLN A 5 16.18 -24.87 -4.11
C GLN A 5 15.54 -24.17 -2.90
N PHE A 6 15.67 -24.73 -1.71
CA PHE A 6 15.21 -24.09 -0.47
C PHE A 6 15.99 -22.81 -0.19
N GLY A 7 17.32 -22.83 -0.29
CA GLY A 7 18.16 -21.64 -0.11
C GLY A 7 17.83 -20.52 -1.11
N ARG A 8 17.63 -20.84 -2.39
CA ARG A 8 17.24 -19.86 -3.44
C ARG A 8 15.85 -19.25 -3.22
N ARG A 9 14.98 -19.93 -2.46
CA ARG A 9 13.65 -19.42 -2.15
C ARG A 9 13.70 -18.35 -1.06
N PHE A 10 14.53 -18.52 -0.02
CA PHE A 10 14.63 -17.58 1.12
C PHE A 10 15.66 -16.47 0.89
N PHE A 11 16.68 -16.71 0.07
CA PHE A 11 17.76 -15.77 -0.23
C PHE A 11 17.79 -15.44 -1.72
N PRO A 12 17.00 -14.47 -2.20
CA PRO A 12 17.00 -14.05 -3.60
C PRO A 12 18.36 -13.59 -4.11
N ILE A 13 19.27 -13.15 -3.24
CA ILE A 13 20.65 -12.82 -3.59
C ILE A 13 21.35 -13.99 -4.32
N LEU A 14 21.07 -15.23 -3.94
CA LEU A 14 21.62 -16.43 -4.60
C LEU A 14 21.10 -16.64 -6.02
N VAL A 15 20.07 -15.89 -6.43
CA VAL A 15 19.51 -15.95 -7.78
C VAL A 15 20.12 -14.87 -8.66
N TRP A 16 20.21 -13.63 -8.17
CA TRP A 16 20.67 -12.51 -9.00
C TRP A 16 22.18 -12.30 -8.96
N LEU A 17 22.88 -12.65 -7.87
CA LEU A 17 24.32 -12.46 -7.73
C LEU A 17 25.16 -13.26 -8.75
N PRO A 18 24.86 -14.54 -9.06
CA PRO A 18 25.58 -15.29 -10.08
C PRO A 18 25.44 -14.72 -11.50
N GLN A 19 24.39 -13.94 -11.75
CA GLN A 19 24.10 -13.29 -13.04
C GLN A 19 24.63 -11.84 -13.08
N TYR A 20 25.41 -11.44 -12.07
CA TYR A 20 25.89 -10.07 -11.95
C TYR A 20 27.06 -9.81 -12.92
N ASN A 21 27.02 -8.63 -13.57
CA ASN A 21 28.03 -8.22 -14.52
C ASN A 21 28.34 -6.72 -14.38
N PHE A 22 29.38 -6.25 -15.08
CA PHE A 22 29.82 -4.85 -15.01
C PHE A 22 28.76 -3.85 -15.46
N THR A 23 27.91 -4.22 -16.41
CA THR A 23 26.80 -3.37 -16.88
C THR A 23 25.75 -3.17 -15.78
N LYS A 24 25.42 -4.23 -15.04
CA LYS A 24 24.52 -4.16 -13.88
C LYS A 24 25.14 -3.33 -12.75
N LEU A 25 26.44 -3.53 -12.46
CA LEU A 25 27.17 -2.74 -11.47
C LEU A 25 27.10 -1.24 -11.79
N ARG A 26 27.35 -0.86 -13.04
CA ARG A 26 27.26 0.55 -13.45
C ARG A 26 25.87 1.14 -13.23
N GLY A 27 24.80 0.40 -13.57
CA GLY A 27 23.43 0.82 -13.35
C GLY A 27 23.13 0.98 -11.86
N ASP A 28 23.49 0.01 -11.04
CA ASP A 28 23.25 0.01 -9.61
C ASP A 28 24.04 1.09 -8.87
N VAL A 29 25.28 1.36 -9.28
CA VAL A 29 26.09 2.46 -8.72
C VAL A 29 25.44 3.82 -9.02
N ILE A 30 25.02 4.08 -10.27
CA ILE A 30 24.37 5.34 -10.63
C ILE A 30 23.05 5.50 -9.86
N ALA A 31 22.23 4.46 -9.81
CA ALA A 31 20.95 4.49 -9.11
C ALA A 31 21.15 4.63 -7.59
N GLY A 32 22.09 3.88 -7.01
CA GLY A 32 22.41 3.94 -5.59
C GLY A 32 22.95 5.28 -5.14
N LEU A 33 23.86 5.90 -5.92
CA LEU A 33 24.35 7.26 -5.68
C LEU A 33 23.20 8.28 -5.73
N THR A 34 22.39 8.23 -6.78
CA THR A 34 21.26 9.17 -6.96
C THR A 34 20.25 9.05 -5.82
N CYS A 35 19.86 7.82 -5.46
CA CYS A 35 18.95 7.56 -4.34
C CYS A 35 19.59 7.90 -2.99
N GLY A 36 20.86 7.59 -2.78
CA GLY A 36 21.57 7.85 -1.53
C GLY A 36 21.57 9.32 -1.15
N PHE A 37 21.87 10.20 -2.11
CA PHE A 37 21.80 11.64 -1.87
C PHE A 37 20.38 12.14 -1.57
N VAL A 38 19.34 11.56 -2.16
CA VAL A 38 17.92 11.92 -1.87
C VAL A 38 17.48 11.39 -0.51
N VAL A 39 17.95 10.19 -0.12
CA VAL A 39 17.63 9.57 1.17
C VAL A 39 18.03 10.46 2.35
N ILE A 40 19.16 11.14 2.28
CA ILE A 40 19.72 11.92 3.38
C ILE A 40 18.72 13.00 3.87
N PRO A 41 18.34 14.02 3.07
CA PRO A 41 17.41 15.04 3.53
C PRO A 41 16.02 14.47 3.82
N GLN A 42 15.54 13.47 3.07
CA GLN A 42 14.26 12.83 3.32
C GLN A 42 14.23 12.11 4.67
N SER A 43 15.27 11.38 5.02
CA SER A 43 15.34 10.66 6.30
C SER A 43 15.33 11.60 7.49
N ILE A 44 16.03 12.72 7.41
CA ILE A 44 16.00 13.77 8.43
C ILE A 44 14.59 14.35 8.56
N ALA A 45 13.95 14.66 7.42
CA ALA A 45 12.61 15.20 7.40
C ALA A 45 11.59 14.23 8.01
N PHE A 46 11.68 12.94 7.68
CA PHE A 46 10.77 11.90 8.17
C PHE A 46 11.00 11.58 9.66
N ALA A 47 12.25 11.65 10.15
CA ALA A 47 12.53 11.55 11.59
C ALA A 47 11.88 12.70 12.36
N ASN A 48 11.99 13.93 11.86
CA ASN A 48 11.34 15.09 12.46
C ASN A 48 9.81 14.92 12.46
N LEU A 49 9.21 14.41 11.38
CA LEU A 49 7.80 14.08 11.34
C LEU A 49 7.43 13.03 12.38
N GLY A 50 8.27 12.00 12.56
CA GLY A 50 8.15 10.95 13.58
C GLY A 50 8.42 11.42 15.01
N LYS A 51 8.73 12.71 15.20
CA LYS A 51 9.17 13.30 16.47
C LYS A 51 10.40 12.60 17.07
N LEU A 52 11.29 12.17 16.19
CA LEU A 52 12.58 11.60 16.53
C LEU A 52 13.69 12.60 16.22
N PRO A 53 14.81 12.57 16.96
CA PRO A 53 15.99 13.35 16.59
C PRO A 53 16.45 12.99 15.17
N ALA A 54 16.91 13.97 14.40
CA ALA A 54 17.25 13.86 12.98
C ALA A 54 18.22 12.71 12.65
N GLN A 55 19.15 12.41 13.55
CA GLN A 55 20.13 11.30 13.42
C GLN A 55 19.46 9.93 13.26
N TYR A 56 18.33 9.69 13.93
CA TYR A 56 17.63 8.40 13.85
C TYR A 56 16.99 8.18 12.48
N GLY A 57 16.71 9.23 11.73
CA GLY A 57 16.33 9.12 10.32
C GLY A 57 17.44 8.54 9.47
N LEU A 58 18.65 9.02 9.66
CA LEU A 58 19.82 8.50 8.96
C LEU A 58 20.15 7.06 9.41
N TYR A 59 20.09 6.75 10.71
CA TYR A 59 20.28 5.40 11.23
C TYR A 59 19.30 4.40 10.61
N ALA A 60 18.03 4.77 10.50
CA ALA A 60 17.02 3.93 9.86
C ALA A 60 17.21 3.75 8.34
N SER A 61 18.09 4.52 7.71
CA SER A 61 18.36 4.43 6.27
C SER A 61 19.62 3.60 5.95
N LEU A 62 20.41 3.23 6.95
CA LEU A 62 21.68 2.51 6.76
C LEU A 62 21.45 1.04 6.39
N THR A 63 20.77 0.32 7.27
CA THR A 63 20.66 -1.15 7.22
C THR A 63 19.64 -1.67 6.22
N PRO A 64 18.47 -1.02 5.99
CA PRO A 64 17.41 -1.60 5.18
C PRO A 64 17.83 -1.92 3.75
N GLY A 65 18.58 -1.04 3.11
CA GLY A 65 19.07 -1.26 1.75
C GLY A 65 19.99 -2.49 1.63
N LEU A 66 20.86 -2.71 2.61
CA LEU A 66 21.75 -3.87 2.68
C LEU A 66 20.95 -5.17 2.87
N ILE A 67 20.02 -5.16 3.81
CA ILE A 67 19.21 -6.34 4.13
C ILE A 67 18.24 -6.68 2.99
N TYR A 68 17.63 -5.66 2.39
CA TYR A 68 16.75 -5.86 1.25
C TYR A 68 17.50 -6.40 0.02
N ALA A 69 18.77 -6.06 -0.17
CA ALA A 69 19.60 -6.66 -1.22
C ALA A 69 19.75 -8.19 -1.07
N ILE A 70 19.68 -8.70 0.17
CA ILE A 70 19.77 -10.14 0.47
C ILE A 70 18.41 -10.83 0.30
N PHE A 71 17.34 -10.25 0.84
CA PHE A 71 16.04 -10.90 0.98
C PHE A 71 14.98 -10.40 -0.02
N GLY A 72 15.15 -9.22 -0.63
CA GLY A 72 14.19 -8.58 -1.52
C GLY A 72 14.11 -9.21 -2.91
N THR A 73 12.92 -9.15 -3.51
CA THR A 73 12.65 -9.69 -4.86
C THR A 73 12.54 -8.61 -5.93
N SER A 74 12.38 -7.35 -5.54
CA SER A 74 12.25 -6.23 -6.47
C SER A 74 13.57 -5.48 -6.64
N LYS A 75 13.99 -5.27 -7.88
CA LYS A 75 15.19 -4.50 -8.21
C LYS A 75 15.00 -2.98 -8.08
N ASP A 76 13.76 -2.53 -8.13
CA ASP A 76 13.43 -1.10 -8.22
C ASP A 76 13.10 -0.48 -6.86
N VAL A 77 12.67 -1.28 -5.88
CA VAL A 77 12.25 -0.79 -4.57
C VAL A 77 13.42 -0.27 -3.76
N SER A 78 13.28 0.96 -3.27
CA SER A 78 14.18 1.58 -2.31
C SER A 78 13.54 1.59 -0.92
N VAL A 79 14.07 0.77 -0.02
CA VAL A 79 13.60 0.62 1.37
C VAL A 79 14.29 1.63 2.27
N GLY A 80 13.55 2.21 3.18
CA GLY A 80 14.00 3.16 4.19
C GLY A 80 12.83 3.83 4.89
N THR A 81 13.07 4.93 5.56
CA THR A 81 12.01 5.72 6.21
C THR A 81 11.02 6.25 5.19
N THR A 82 9.73 6.26 5.51
CA THR A 82 8.67 6.83 4.67
C THR A 82 7.85 7.86 5.44
N VAL A 83 7.14 8.70 4.72
CA VAL A 83 6.32 9.76 5.31
C VAL A 83 5.18 9.15 6.12
N THR A 84 4.49 8.15 5.57
CA THR A 84 3.39 7.43 6.21
C THR A 84 3.83 6.83 7.54
N LEU A 85 4.96 6.12 7.54
CA LEU A 85 5.52 5.48 8.74
C LEU A 85 5.99 6.52 9.77
N GLY A 86 6.52 7.66 9.31
CA GLY A 86 6.87 8.80 10.18
C GLY A 86 5.66 9.35 10.92
N LEU A 87 4.56 9.57 10.22
CA LEU A 87 3.33 10.04 10.84
C LEU A 87 2.75 9.02 11.82
N TYR A 88 2.75 7.74 11.46
CA TYR A 88 2.38 6.65 12.37
C TYR A 88 3.23 6.63 13.64
N THR A 89 4.55 6.65 13.49
CA THR A 89 5.47 6.67 14.63
C THR A 89 5.21 7.86 15.54
N SER A 90 4.89 9.04 14.97
CA SER A 90 4.58 10.24 15.76
C SER A 90 3.34 10.11 16.63
N SER A 91 2.35 9.31 16.21
CA SER A 91 1.10 9.12 16.96
C SER A 91 1.32 8.34 18.27
N PHE A 92 2.31 7.44 18.31
CA PHE A 92 2.67 6.65 19.50
C PHE A 92 3.84 7.22 20.28
N ASN A 93 4.68 8.03 19.64
CA ASN A 93 5.87 8.57 20.26
C ASN A 93 5.60 9.87 21.05
N SER A 94 4.71 9.77 22.05
CA SER A 94 4.32 10.93 22.87
C SER A 94 5.47 11.53 23.69
N THR A 95 6.46 10.70 24.02
CA THR A 95 7.59 11.03 24.90
C THR A 95 8.91 11.22 24.16
N HIS A 96 8.91 11.33 22.81
CA HIS A 96 10.12 11.37 21.97
C HIS A 96 11.10 10.19 22.23
N SER A 97 10.56 9.05 22.62
CA SER A 97 11.33 7.85 22.97
C SER A 97 11.85 7.17 21.71
N THR A 98 13.15 7.24 21.50
CA THR A 98 13.85 6.52 20.43
C THR A 98 13.81 5.01 20.64
N ILE A 99 13.83 4.58 21.92
CA ILE A 99 13.73 3.18 22.32
C ILE A 99 12.35 2.62 21.93
N GLY A 100 11.26 3.37 22.21
CA GLY A 100 9.92 2.97 21.81
C GLY A 100 9.77 2.82 20.30
N ALA A 101 10.36 3.72 19.52
CA ALA A 101 10.34 3.64 18.06
C ALA A 101 11.12 2.42 17.52
N SER A 102 12.27 2.10 18.11
CA SER A 102 13.05 0.90 17.75
C SER A 102 12.35 -0.39 18.17
N LEU A 103 11.71 -0.42 19.36
CA LEU A 103 10.90 -1.56 19.81
C LEU A 103 9.71 -1.80 18.87
N LEU A 104 9.00 -0.74 18.46
CA LEU A 104 7.91 -0.83 17.48
C LEU A 104 8.40 -1.40 16.15
N SER A 105 9.57 -0.97 15.68
CA SER A 105 10.20 -1.51 14.46
C SER A 105 10.50 -3.00 14.58
N PHE A 106 11.06 -3.44 15.71
CA PHE A 106 11.34 -4.85 15.97
C PHE A 106 10.07 -5.70 15.93
N LEU A 107 9.05 -5.30 16.71
CA LEU A 107 7.80 -6.06 16.82
C LEU A 107 7.05 -6.11 15.48
N THR A 108 6.97 -4.98 14.79
CA THR A 108 6.37 -4.91 13.45
C THR A 108 7.12 -5.81 12.46
N GLY A 109 8.45 -5.77 12.51
CA GLY A 109 9.30 -6.63 11.67
C GLY A 109 9.09 -8.11 11.96
N ALA A 110 9.02 -8.50 13.24
CA ALA A 110 8.76 -9.89 13.65
C ALA A 110 7.39 -10.38 13.15
N ILE A 111 6.34 -9.56 13.28
CA ILE A 111 5.01 -9.89 12.77
C ILE A 111 5.03 -10.07 11.25
N LEU A 112 5.71 -9.17 10.51
CA LEU A 112 5.84 -9.29 9.05
C LEU A 112 6.57 -10.56 8.62
N VAL A 113 7.63 -10.96 9.33
CA VAL A 113 8.33 -12.22 9.07
C VAL A 113 7.41 -13.41 9.32
N LEU A 114 6.69 -13.43 10.44
CA LEU A 114 5.69 -14.47 10.75
C LEU A 114 4.61 -14.53 9.67
N MET A 115 4.04 -13.39 9.27
CA MET A 115 3.08 -13.34 8.16
C MET A 115 3.65 -13.92 6.87
N GLY A 116 4.92 -13.69 6.58
CA GLY A 116 5.61 -14.25 5.43
C GLY A 116 5.76 -15.77 5.51
N ILE A 117 6.16 -16.29 6.69
CA ILE A 117 6.31 -17.74 6.96
C ILE A 117 4.97 -18.46 6.86
N PHE A 118 3.92 -17.92 7.46
CA PHE A 118 2.55 -18.46 7.39
C PHE A 118 1.85 -18.19 6.06
N LYS A 119 2.57 -17.65 5.06
CA LYS A 119 2.05 -17.37 3.70
C LYS A 119 0.84 -16.42 3.68
N LEU A 120 0.69 -15.54 4.66
CA LEU A 120 -0.42 -14.60 4.76
C LEU A 120 -0.38 -13.48 3.69
N GLY A 121 0.59 -13.51 2.79
CA GLY A 121 0.69 -12.56 1.68
C GLY A 121 -0.53 -12.53 0.72
N TYR A 122 -1.41 -13.53 0.78
CA TYR A 122 -2.66 -13.52 0.03
C TYR A 122 -3.70 -12.53 0.59
N MET A 123 -3.61 -12.16 1.87
CA MET A 123 -4.57 -11.25 2.52
C MET A 123 -4.69 -9.89 1.83
N ILE A 124 -3.66 -9.46 1.11
CA ILE A 124 -3.71 -8.20 0.33
C ILE A 124 -4.82 -8.19 -0.73
N LYS A 125 -5.35 -9.35 -1.11
CA LYS A 125 -6.45 -9.45 -2.07
C LYS A 125 -7.77 -8.95 -1.49
N TYR A 126 -7.93 -9.00 -0.17
CA TYR A 126 -9.16 -8.61 0.54
C TYR A 126 -9.24 -7.11 0.86
N VAL A 127 -8.14 -6.38 0.75
CA VAL A 127 -8.14 -4.92 0.94
C VAL A 127 -8.40 -4.25 -0.42
N PRO A 128 -9.55 -3.59 -0.63
CA PRO A 128 -9.87 -2.98 -1.90
C PRO A 128 -8.89 -1.84 -2.23
N GLN A 129 -8.45 -1.77 -3.49
CA GLN A 129 -7.56 -0.71 -3.94
C GLN A 129 -8.14 0.69 -3.71
N LEU A 130 -9.46 0.81 -3.72
CA LEU A 130 -10.21 2.03 -3.44
C LEU A 130 -9.96 2.56 -2.02
N VAL A 131 -9.98 1.67 -1.03
CA VAL A 131 -9.70 2.02 0.38
C VAL A 131 -8.24 2.44 0.55
N ILE A 132 -7.32 1.74 -0.12
CA ILE A 132 -5.88 2.08 -0.12
C ILE A 132 -5.68 3.49 -0.70
N SER A 133 -6.30 3.80 -1.83
CA SER A 133 -6.19 5.12 -2.47
C SER A 133 -6.77 6.24 -1.60
N ALA A 134 -7.93 6.00 -0.95
CA ALA A 134 -8.53 6.93 0.00
C ALA A 134 -7.59 7.22 1.18
N PHE A 135 -7.04 6.16 1.79
CA PHE A 135 -6.09 6.23 2.90
C PHE A 135 -4.82 6.99 2.50
N VAL A 136 -4.21 6.67 1.35
CA VAL A 136 -3.00 7.33 0.85
C VAL A 136 -3.27 8.81 0.59
N SER A 137 -4.41 9.16 -0.01
CA SER A 137 -4.78 10.55 -0.29
C SER A 137 -5.02 11.35 1.00
N ALA A 138 -5.73 10.79 1.97
CA ALA A 138 -5.95 11.42 3.27
C ALA A 138 -4.64 11.61 4.05
N THR A 139 -3.76 10.60 4.01
CA THR A 139 -2.41 10.67 4.60
C THR A 139 -1.59 11.78 3.95
N ALA A 140 -1.61 11.90 2.63
CA ALA A 140 -0.90 12.94 1.91
C ALA A 140 -1.36 14.35 2.33
N ILE A 141 -2.67 14.57 2.44
CA ILE A 141 -3.24 15.85 2.92
C ILE A 141 -2.84 16.12 4.39
N THR A 142 -2.93 15.11 5.25
CA THR A 142 -2.50 15.21 6.66
C THR A 142 -1.04 15.66 6.75
N ILE A 143 -0.16 15.08 5.95
CA ILE A 143 1.26 15.43 5.92
C ILE A 143 1.45 16.86 5.41
N MET A 144 0.77 17.25 4.32
CA MET A 144 0.86 18.63 3.84
C MET A 144 0.49 19.65 4.94
N VAL A 145 -0.59 19.37 5.67
CA VAL A 145 -1.01 20.25 6.78
C VAL A 145 0.03 20.27 7.92
N THR A 146 0.60 19.11 8.28
CA THR A 146 1.65 19.06 9.32
C THR A 146 2.90 19.83 8.91
N GLN A 147 3.24 19.87 7.62
CA GLN A 147 4.43 20.59 7.13
C GLN A 147 4.23 22.09 7.04
N LEU A 148 3.01 22.60 7.09
CA LEU A 148 2.78 24.05 7.15
C LEU A 148 3.49 24.69 8.36
N SER A 149 3.54 24.00 9.51
CA SER A 149 4.26 24.50 10.68
C SER A 149 5.75 24.70 10.43
N ASN A 150 6.40 23.77 9.69
CA ASN A 150 7.80 23.89 9.31
C ASN A 150 8.03 24.99 8.27
N LEU A 151 7.09 25.15 7.31
CA LEU A 151 7.15 26.22 6.31
C LEU A 151 6.98 27.61 6.92
N PHE A 152 6.15 27.75 7.96
CA PHE A 152 5.94 29.00 8.68
C PHE A 152 6.95 29.23 9.82
N GLY A 153 7.83 28.28 10.09
CA GLY A 153 8.81 28.37 11.18
C GLY A 153 8.18 28.36 12.57
N ILE A 154 6.93 27.83 12.72
CA ILE A 154 6.22 27.80 13.99
C ILE A 154 6.61 26.53 14.76
N LYS A 155 7.15 26.72 15.98
CA LYS A 155 7.56 25.60 16.85
C LYS A 155 6.38 25.05 17.65
N LYS A 156 6.44 23.75 17.99
CA LYS A 156 5.49 23.05 18.90
C LYS A 156 4.04 22.94 18.36
N ALA A 157 3.87 22.70 17.07
CA ALA A 157 2.55 22.43 16.51
C ALA A 157 1.88 21.16 17.11
N PRO A 158 0.54 21.16 17.32
CA PRO A 158 -0.22 20.00 17.77
C PRO A 158 -0.18 18.83 16.75
N ARG A 159 -0.92 17.74 17.03
CA ARG A 159 -0.84 16.51 16.23
C ARG A 159 -1.98 16.35 15.23
N ASN A 160 -3.19 16.80 15.62
CA ASN A 160 -4.39 16.63 14.82
C ASN A 160 -4.45 17.67 13.71
N VAL A 161 -4.85 17.28 12.51
CA VAL A 161 -4.96 18.16 11.33
C VAL A 161 -5.76 19.43 11.65
N PHE A 162 -6.91 19.28 12.29
CA PHE A 162 -7.78 20.41 12.66
C PHE A 162 -7.15 21.31 13.72
N GLU A 163 -6.46 20.73 14.70
CA GLU A 163 -5.75 21.49 15.73
C GLU A 163 -4.55 22.24 15.14
N ILE A 164 -3.82 21.64 14.18
CA ILE A 164 -2.72 22.31 13.47
C ILE A 164 -3.24 23.54 12.73
N LEU A 165 -4.32 23.39 11.97
CA LEU A 165 -4.92 24.51 11.22
C LEU A 165 -5.35 25.63 12.17
N LYS A 166 -6.04 25.29 13.26
CA LYS A 166 -6.42 26.26 14.29
C LYS A 166 -5.17 26.92 14.91
N PHE A 167 -4.15 26.12 15.24
CA PHE A 167 -2.91 26.60 15.85
C PHE A 167 -2.15 27.58 14.94
N ILE A 168 -2.07 27.30 13.63
CA ILE A 168 -1.43 28.18 12.65
C ILE A 168 -2.19 29.52 12.57
N VAL A 169 -3.52 29.48 12.51
CA VAL A 169 -4.36 30.70 12.44
C VAL A 169 -4.17 31.56 13.70
N VAL A 170 -4.15 30.94 14.87
CA VAL A 170 -3.98 31.66 16.16
C VAL A 170 -2.58 32.26 16.27
N ASN A 171 -1.55 31.52 15.86
CA ASN A 171 -0.14 31.91 16.02
C ASN A 171 0.47 32.48 14.73
N ILE A 172 -0.34 33.02 13.84
CA ILE A 172 0.13 33.54 12.53
C ILE A 172 1.10 34.74 12.72
N ARG A 173 1.01 35.45 13.85
CA ARG A 173 1.91 36.57 14.19
C ARG A 173 3.31 36.10 14.61
N ASP A 174 3.43 34.86 15.08
CA ASP A 174 4.71 34.27 15.53
C ASP A 174 5.47 33.59 14.38
N THR A 175 5.00 33.78 13.13
CA THR A 175 5.64 33.20 11.96
C THR A 175 6.97 33.84 11.63
N ASN A 176 7.96 33.00 11.29
CA ASN A 176 9.26 33.47 10.87
C ASN A 176 9.23 33.83 9.36
N LYS A 177 9.33 35.10 9.04
CA LYS A 177 9.31 35.61 7.65
C LYS A 177 10.38 34.95 6.77
N TRP A 178 11.56 34.68 7.33
CA TRP A 178 12.67 34.07 6.58
C TRP A 178 12.42 32.60 6.22
N ASP A 179 11.79 31.86 7.10
CA ASP A 179 11.40 30.48 6.82
C ASP A 179 10.29 30.40 5.77
N ILE A 180 9.32 31.35 5.78
CA ILE A 180 8.29 31.44 4.74
C ILE A 180 8.91 31.70 3.38
N ILE A 181 9.81 32.71 3.28
CA ILE A 181 10.48 33.05 2.02
C ILE A 181 11.27 31.84 1.51
N MET A 182 12.04 31.19 2.38
CA MET A 182 12.80 30.00 2.02
C MET A 182 11.89 28.87 1.56
N GLY A 183 10.79 28.58 2.27
CA GLY A 183 9.83 27.55 1.91
C GLY A 183 9.17 27.78 0.56
N VAL A 184 8.71 29.02 0.29
CA VAL A 184 8.10 29.40 -0.98
C VAL A 184 9.12 29.29 -2.13
N CYS A 185 10.36 29.77 -1.92
CA CYS A 185 11.42 29.64 -2.94
C CYS A 185 11.73 28.15 -3.23
N CYS A 186 11.80 27.31 -2.20
CA CYS A 186 12.04 25.87 -2.37
C CYS A 186 10.88 25.19 -3.12
N ILE A 187 9.63 25.49 -2.80
CA ILE A 187 8.45 24.95 -3.51
C ILE A 187 8.46 25.43 -4.96
N ALA A 188 8.68 26.71 -5.21
CA ALA A 188 8.74 27.26 -6.57
C ALA A 188 9.85 26.58 -7.40
N PHE A 189 11.02 26.37 -6.83
CA PHE A 189 12.12 25.65 -7.46
C PHE A 189 11.73 24.19 -7.81
N LEU A 190 11.11 23.47 -6.86
CA LEU A 190 10.66 22.09 -7.08
C LEU A 190 9.59 22.02 -8.17
N ILE A 191 8.61 22.93 -8.20
CA ILE A 191 7.57 23.00 -9.24
C ILE A 191 8.20 23.30 -10.59
N PHE A 192 9.16 24.22 -10.64
CA PHE A 192 9.87 24.56 -11.89
C PHE A 192 10.53 23.32 -12.50
N PHE A 193 11.23 22.49 -11.72
CA PHE A 193 11.86 21.27 -12.22
C PHE A 193 10.85 20.18 -12.60
N VAL A 194 9.71 20.08 -11.91
CA VAL A 194 8.61 19.19 -12.32
C VAL A 194 8.04 19.63 -13.66
N TRP A 195 7.75 20.93 -13.84
CA TRP A 195 7.27 21.49 -15.08
C TRP A 195 8.29 21.33 -16.22
N LEU A 196 9.56 21.53 -15.95
CA LEU A 196 10.63 21.36 -16.92
C LEU A 196 10.73 19.91 -17.41
N SER A 197 10.57 18.92 -16.51
CA SER A 197 10.60 17.49 -16.86
C SER A 197 9.35 17.03 -17.61
N SER A 198 8.20 17.69 -17.41
CA SER A 198 6.94 17.34 -18.08
C SER A 198 6.87 17.85 -19.53
N ARG A 199 7.76 18.76 -19.92
CA ARG A 199 7.86 19.18 -21.32
C ARG A 199 8.36 18.04 -22.19
N LYS A 200 7.55 17.65 -23.17
CA LYS A 200 7.93 16.68 -24.21
C LYS A 200 9.03 17.30 -25.07
N PHE A 201 10.27 17.04 -24.74
CA PHE A 201 11.37 17.35 -25.65
C PHE A 201 11.28 16.37 -26.83
N GLY A 202 10.90 16.89 -28.01
CA GLY A 202 10.64 16.08 -29.20
C GLY A 202 11.82 15.17 -29.55
N ASN A 203 11.55 13.89 -29.67
CA ASN A 203 12.54 12.82 -29.94
C ASN A 203 13.12 12.86 -31.38
N LYS A 204 12.89 13.91 -32.16
CA LYS A 204 13.22 13.95 -33.59
C LYS A 204 14.49 14.72 -33.96
N GLU A 205 15.27 15.20 -33.01
CA GLU A 205 16.45 15.98 -33.37
C GLU A 205 17.75 15.18 -33.27
N LYS A 206 18.43 15.07 -34.42
CA LYS A 206 19.71 14.32 -34.62
C LYS A 206 20.94 14.96 -33.96
N SER A 207 20.82 16.07 -33.21
CA SER A 207 21.97 16.76 -32.60
C SER A 207 22.38 16.11 -31.28
N LYS A 208 23.62 15.62 -31.17
CA LYS A 208 24.22 15.06 -29.95
C LYS A 208 24.17 16.03 -28.76
N ILE A 209 24.31 17.33 -29.01
CA ILE A 209 24.29 18.39 -27.98
C ILE A 209 22.89 18.53 -27.38
N LYS A 210 21.82 18.53 -28.20
CA LYS A 210 20.43 18.61 -27.72
C LYS A 210 20.04 17.34 -26.93
N THR A 211 20.48 16.19 -27.39
CA THR A 211 20.27 14.92 -26.65
C THR A 211 20.97 14.93 -25.28
N PHE A 212 22.18 15.47 -25.20
CA PHE A 212 22.91 15.64 -23.95
C PHE A 212 22.21 16.63 -23.02
N ALA A 213 21.75 17.78 -23.52
CA ALA A 213 21.01 18.77 -22.76
C ALA A 213 19.71 18.22 -22.19
N VAL A 214 18.94 17.45 -22.98
CA VAL A 214 17.73 16.77 -22.51
C VAL A 214 18.03 15.77 -21.40
N LYS A 215 19.08 14.95 -21.55
CA LYS A 215 19.49 14.00 -20.51
C LYS A 215 19.93 14.73 -19.24
N LEU A 216 20.65 15.83 -19.36
CA LEU A 216 21.06 16.66 -18.23
C LEU A 216 19.85 17.25 -17.50
N ILE A 217 18.88 17.82 -18.24
CA ILE A 217 17.64 18.37 -17.67
C ILE A 217 16.87 17.27 -16.92
N LEU A 218 16.72 16.09 -17.52
CA LEU A 218 16.04 14.96 -16.86
C LEU A 218 16.77 14.51 -15.60
N PHE A 219 18.12 14.47 -15.64
CA PHE A 219 18.93 14.14 -14.45
C PHE A 219 18.79 15.18 -13.35
N LEU A 220 18.89 16.49 -13.67
CA LEU A 220 18.70 17.58 -12.70
C LEU A 220 17.27 17.57 -12.13
N SER A 221 16.28 17.32 -12.98
CA SER A 221 14.88 17.19 -12.51
C SER A 221 14.68 15.96 -11.60
N ALA A 222 15.32 14.84 -11.88
CA ALA A 222 15.29 13.66 -10.99
C ALA A 222 15.94 13.98 -9.64
N SER A 223 17.06 14.69 -9.65
CA SER A 223 17.83 15.08 -8.44
C SER A 223 17.34 16.39 -7.79
N ARG A 224 16.19 16.94 -8.19
CA ARG A 224 15.67 18.25 -7.72
C ARG A 224 15.65 18.41 -6.20
N MET A 225 15.33 17.33 -5.44
CA MET A 225 15.30 17.38 -3.98
C MET A 225 16.69 17.59 -3.38
N VAL A 226 17.72 16.95 -3.96
CA VAL A 226 19.11 17.16 -3.55
C VAL A 226 19.56 18.59 -3.85
N LEU A 227 19.19 19.10 -5.03
CA LEU A 227 19.53 20.47 -5.44
C LEU A 227 18.91 21.50 -4.50
N VAL A 228 17.62 21.36 -4.16
CA VAL A 228 16.95 22.25 -3.19
C VAL A 228 17.65 22.20 -1.84
N CYS A 229 17.93 20.99 -1.35
CA CYS A 229 18.62 20.83 -0.06
C CYS A 229 19.99 21.50 -0.10
N PHE A 230 20.77 21.27 -1.16
CA PHE A 230 22.11 21.87 -1.34
C PHE A 230 22.06 23.39 -1.38
N PHE A 231 21.21 23.99 -2.23
CA PHE A 231 21.10 25.45 -2.34
C PHE A 231 20.56 26.10 -1.07
N ALA A 232 19.54 25.50 -0.45
CA ALA A 232 18.97 26.01 0.80
C ALA A 232 19.98 25.94 1.95
N THR A 233 20.71 24.81 2.09
CA THR A 233 21.77 24.65 3.09
C THR A 233 22.90 25.64 2.87
N THR A 234 23.36 25.84 1.62
CA THR A 234 24.39 26.81 1.28
C THR A 234 23.94 28.23 1.61
N ALA A 235 22.70 28.59 1.29
CA ALA A 235 22.16 29.91 1.64
C ALA A 235 22.19 30.13 3.17
N VAL A 236 21.68 29.17 3.97
CA VAL A 236 21.69 29.28 5.43
C VAL A 236 23.14 29.37 5.98
N TYR A 237 24.07 28.61 5.41
CA TYR A 237 25.49 28.66 5.77
C TYR A 237 26.09 30.04 5.50
N ILE A 238 25.80 30.64 4.35
CA ILE A 238 26.25 32.01 3.99
C ILE A 238 25.68 33.01 5.01
N PHE A 239 24.37 32.98 5.30
CA PHE A 239 23.77 33.86 6.33
C PHE A 239 24.39 33.68 7.72
N HIS A 240 24.77 32.41 8.05
CA HIS A 240 25.45 32.16 9.32
C HIS A 240 26.84 32.80 9.39
N ILE A 241 27.62 32.80 8.30
CA ILE A 241 28.93 33.50 8.24
C ILE A 241 28.77 34.99 8.43
N TYR A 242 27.70 35.61 7.86
CA TYR A 242 27.42 37.04 8.05
C TYR A 242 26.81 37.40 9.42
N GLY A 243 26.84 36.48 10.37
CA GLY A 243 26.40 36.73 11.75
C GLY A 243 24.88 36.67 11.98
N LEU A 244 24.11 36.30 10.99
CA LEU A 244 22.63 36.23 11.03
C LEU A 244 22.13 34.82 11.45
N LYS A 245 22.69 34.29 12.55
CA LYS A 245 22.54 32.89 12.98
C LYS A 245 21.10 32.46 13.31
N GLU A 246 20.26 33.36 13.81
CA GLU A 246 18.93 33.03 14.37
C GLU A 246 17.78 33.24 13.37
N LYS A 247 18.07 33.59 12.11
CA LYS A 247 17.02 33.92 11.13
C LYS A 247 16.29 32.71 10.58
N PHE A 248 16.91 31.56 10.55
CA PHE A 248 16.32 30.34 10.01
C PHE A 248 16.23 29.23 11.05
N THR A 249 15.12 28.50 11.04
CA THR A 249 15.00 27.24 11.79
C THR A 249 15.73 26.14 11.04
N THR A 250 16.69 25.49 11.70
CA THR A 250 17.50 24.41 11.13
C THR A 250 17.13 23.04 11.69
N ALA A 251 17.58 21.97 11.03
CA ALA A 251 17.34 20.59 11.45
C ALA A 251 17.95 20.24 12.82
N GLY A 252 18.86 21.07 13.31
CA GLY A 252 19.52 20.90 14.60
C GLY A 252 20.85 20.14 14.51
N ILE A 253 21.49 19.99 15.67
CA ILE A 253 22.80 19.32 15.77
C ILE A 253 22.60 17.81 15.55
N ILE A 254 23.30 17.27 14.57
CA ILE A 254 23.35 15.83 14.31
C ILE A 254 24.68 15.31 14.85
N PRO A 255 24.69 14.43 15.87
CA PRO A 255 25.93 13.86 16.39
C PRO A 255 26.67 13.10 15.31
N LYS A 256 28.00 13.25 15.27
CA LYS A 256 28.89 12.49 14.40
C LYS A 256 28.99 11.05 14.90
N GLY A 257 29.05 10.10 13.99
CA GLY A 257 29.38 8.72 14.26
C GLY A 257 28.26 7.74 13.93
N LEU A 258 28.66 6.49 13.82
CA LEU A 258 27.75 5.38 13.50
C LEU A 258 26.85 5.01 14.68
N PRO A 259 25.65 4.47 14.42
CA PRO A 259 24.80 3.97 15.47
C PRO A 259 25.48 2.84 16.22
N LYS A 260 25.48 2.90 17.54
CA LYS A 260 25.94 1.81 18.38
C LYS A 260 24.87 0.72 18.39
N TYR A 261 25.31 -0.54 18.52
CA TYR A 261 24.41 -1.65 18.78
C TYR A 261 23.61 -1.37 20.07
N GLN A 262 22.29 -1.45 19.96
CA GLN A 262 21.37 -1.16 21.05
C GLN A 262 20.22 -2.16 21.00
N SER A 263 19.97 -2.86 22.13
CA SER A 263 18.81 -3.74 22.20
C SER A 263 17.50 -2.92 22.13
N PRO A 264 16.53 -3.29 21.29
CA PRO A 264 15.21 -2.62 21.27
C PRO A 264 14.36 -2.91 22.53
N PHE A 265 14.72 -3.91 23.34
CA PHE A 265 13.99 -4.33 24.54
C PHE A 265 14.41 -3.57 25.81
N GLN A 266 14.98 -2.40 25.69
CA GLN A 266 15.35 -1.59 26.84
C GLN A 266 14.16 -0.79 27.38
N SER A 267 14.13 -0.61 28.71
CA SER A 267 13.18 0.32 29.33
C SER A 267 13.58 1.75 29.04
N TYR A 268 12.60 2.62 28.79
CA TYR A 268 12.83 4.04 28.62
C TYR A 268 13.19 4.68 29.96
N LYS A 269 14.34 5.34 29.99
CA LYS A 269 14.86 6.05 31.18
C LYS A 269 15.01 7.53 30.86
N ASP A 270 14.59 8.38 31.79
CA ASP A 270 14.88 9.80 31.79
C ASP A 270 15.87 10.08 32.94
N GLY A 271 17.15 10.25 32.56
CA GLY A 271 18.25 10.20 33.50
C GLY A 271 18.36 8.81 34.18
N ASN A 272 18.32 8.80 35.52
CA ASN A 272 18.37 7.54 36.30
C ASN A 272 16.99 6.93 36.62
N ILE A 273 15.90 7.58 36.24
CA ILE A 273 14.53 7.15 36.55
C ILE A 273 13.96 6.39 35.37
N THR A 274 13.45 5.18 35.62
CA THR A 274 12.72 4.41 34.62
C THR A 274 11.32 5.00 34.44
N VAL A 275 11.07 5.66 33.31
CA VAL A 275 9.77 6.31 33.00
C VAL A 275 8.76 5.29 32.48
N LYS A 276 9.21 4.34 31.65
CA LYS A 276 8.36 3.25 31.09
C LYS A 276 9.15 1.97 30.96
N THR A 277 8.56 0.87 31.42
CA THR A 277 9.08 -0.47 31.17
C THR A 277 8.77 -0.92 29.75
N THR A 278 9.48 -1.94 29.25
CA THR A 278 9.23 -2.53 27.91
C THR A 278 7.77 -3.00 27.77
N GLY A 279 7.19 -3.60 28.83
CA GLY A 279 5.76 -4.02 28.83
C GLY A 279 4.81 -2.85 28.65
N GLN A 280 5.00 -1.75 29.37
CA GLN A 280 4.19 -0.54 29.26
C GLN A 280 4.33 0.14 27.89
N LEU A 281 5.50 0.02 27.24
CA LEU A 281 5.68 0.50 25.86
C LEU A 281 4.87 -0.35 24.88
N ILE A 282 4.86 -1.68 25.04
CA ILE A 282 4.08 -2.61 24.21
C ILE A 282 2.58 -2.37 24.37
N GLU A 283 2.09 -2.24 25.61
CA GLU A 283 0.69 -1.88 25.89
C GLU A 283 0.30 -0.55 25.23
N GLY A 284 1.20 0.42 25.25
CA GLY A 284 1.00 1.73 24.63
C GLY A 284 0.83 1.69 23.10
N PHE A 285 1.33 0.65 22.43
CA PHE A 285 1.15 0.48 20.97
C PHE A 285 -0.25 -0.05 20.62
N GLY A 286 -0.89 -0.83 21.51
CA GLY A 286 -2.25 -1.32 21.33
C GLY A 286 -2.51 -1.97 19.97
N ALA A 287 -3.60 -1.58 19.32
CA ALA A 287 -4.00 -2.10 18.00
C ALA A 287 -2.99 -1.83 16.88
N SER A 288 -2.07 -0.90 17.07
CA SER A 288 -1.07 -0.54 16.04
C SER A 288 -0.09 -1.66 15.75
N LEU A 289 0.14 -2.56 16.70
CA LEU A 289 0.97 -3.74 16.48
C LEU A 289 0.40 -4.67 15.39
N ILE A 290 -0.91 -4.64 15.16
CA ILE A 290 -1.57 -5.43 14.11
C ILE A 290 -1.71 -4.59 12.83
N ILE A 291 -2.11 -3.33 12.98
CA ILE A 291 -2.46 -2.47 11.85
C ILE A 291 -1.23 -2.02 11.09
N LEU A 292 -0.15 -1.66 11.79
CA LEU A 292 1.07 -1.14 11.17
C LEU A 292 1.75 -2.16 10.23
N PRO A 293 1.93 -3.45 10.60
CA PRO A 293 2.42 -4.47 9.68
C PRO A 293 1.55 -4.61 8.42
N ILE A 294 0.23 -4.53 8.56
CA ILE A 294 -0.71 -4.64 7.43
C ILE A 294 -0.53 -3.46 6.48
N ILE A 295 -0.48 -2.24 7.00
CA ILE A 295 -0.27 -1.03 6.19
C ILE A 295 1.08 -1.07 5.49
N MET A 296 2.14 -1.44 6.20
CA MET A 296 3.47 -1.59 5.62
C MET A 296 3.49 -2.60 4.49
N PHE A 297 2.79 -3.72 4.68
CA PHE A 297 2.67 -4.74 3.64
C PHE A 297 1.90 -4.23 2.42
N ILE A 298 0.79 -3.53 2.64
CA ILE A 298 -0.02 -2.93 1.56
C ILE A 298 0.82 -1.90 0.78
N GLU A 299 1.50 -0.98 1.49
CA GLU A 299 2.35 0.04 0.88
C GLU A 299 3.49 -0.60 0.07
N GLN A 300 4.21 -1.55 0.67
CA GLN A 300 5.30 -2.29 0.02
C GLN A 300 4.83 -3.03 -1.23
N MET A 301 3.72 -3.78 -1.13
CA MET A 301 3.22 -4.57 -2.25
C MET A 301 2.64 -3.72 -3.37
N SER A 302 2.02 -2.58 -3.05
CA SER A 302 1.53 -1.63 -4.05
C SER A 302 2.68 -1.09 -4.90
N ILE A 303 3.78 -0.68 -4.25
CA ILE A 303 4.99 -0.20 -4.92
C ILE A 303 5.62 -1.32 -5.74
N THR A 304 5.87 -2.47 -5.12
CA THR A 304 6.55 -3.59 -5.75
C THR A 304 5.80 -4.11 -6.97
N LYS A 305 4.48 -4.26 -6.88
CA LYS A 305 3.63 -4.70 -8.00
C LYS A 305 3.56 -3.65 -9.12
N ALA A 306 3.51 -2.36 -8.79
CA ALA A 306 3.49 -1.28 -9.78
C ALA A 306 4.75 -1.31 -10.66
N PHE A 307 5.94 -1.43 -10.05
CA PHE A 307 7.20 -1.52 -10.78
C PHE A 307 7.38 -2.87 -11.48
N ALA A 308 6.98 -3.98 -10.85
CA ALA A 308 6.99 -5.30 -11.46
C ALA A 308 6.16 -5.36 -12.75
N LYS A 309 4.97 -4.76 -12.74
CA LYS A 309 4.12 -4.62 -13.93
C LYS A 309 4.77 -3.72 -15.00
N LYS A 310 5.32 -2.57 -14.58
CA LYS A 310 5.95 -1.61 -15.50
C LYS A 310 7.17 -2.17 -16.22
N PHE A 311 7.98 -2.97 -15.52
CA PHE A 311 9.24 -3.53 -16.04
C PHE A 311 9.18 -5.03 -16.32
N ASN A 312 7.98 -5.62 -16.30
CA ASN A 312 7.68 -7.01 -16.66
C ASN A 312 8.53 -8.06 -15.93
N TYR A 313 8.54 -8.01 -14.59
CA TYR A 313 9.14 -9.04 -13.76
C TYR A 313 8.18 -9.53 -12.67
N LYS A 314 8.47 -10.73 -12.11
CA LYS A 314 7.60 -11.36 -11.09
C LYS A 314 8.13 -11.09 -9.69
N VAL A 315 7.24 -10.78 -8.75
CA VAL A 315 7.52 -10.61 -7.33
C VAL A 315 6.73 -11.62 -6.51
N LYS A 316 7.29 -12.04 -5.37
CA LYS A 316 6.67 -13.01 -4.46
C LYS A 316 6.26 -12.28 -3.19
N ALA A 317 4.96 -12.14 -2.95
CA ALA A 317 4.42 -11.41 -1.80
C ALA A 317 4.93 -11.95 -0.45
N GLN A 318 5.02 -13.26 -0.29
CA GLN A 318 5.54 -13.88 0.93
C GLN A 318 7.02 -13.49 1.18
N GLN A 319 7.83 -13.45 0.14
CA GLN A 319 9.24 -13.10 0.24
C GLN A 319 9.42 -11.60 0.54
N GLU A 320 8.57 -10.74 -0.01
CA GLU A 320 8.56 -9.31 0.31
C GLU A 320 8.21 -9.05 1.79
N LEU A 321 7.26 -9.78 2.37
CA LEU A 321 6.97 -9.73 3.80
C LEU A 321 8.19 -10.06 4.64
N ILE A 322 8.89 -11.15 4.31
CA ILE A 322 10.12 -11.55 5.01
C ILE A 322 11.21 -10.49 4.85
N ALA A 323 11.39 -9.98 3.62
CA ALA A 323 12.42 -8.97 3.33
C ALA A 323 12.23 -7.69 4.15
N ILE A 324 11.02 -7.12 4.14
CA ILE A 324 10.72 -5.90 4.91
C ILE A 324 10.74 -6.18 6.42
N GLY A 325 10.24 -7.34 6.85
CA GLY A 325 10.31 -7.75 8.24
C GLY A 325 11.74 -7.82 8.75
N MET A 326 12.64 -8.46 7.99
CA MET A 326 14.07 -8.53 8.33
C MET A 326 14.76 -7.16 8.31
N CYS A 327 14.38 -6.27 7.38
CA CYS A 327 14.87 -4.89 7.37
C CYS A 327 14.53 -4.17 8.69
N ASN A 328 13.30 -4.32 9.19
CA ASN A 328 12.83 -3.69 10.42
C ASN A 328 13.49 -4.30 11.66
N ILE A 329 13.58 -5.63 11.75
CA ILE A 329 14.26 -6.31 12.85
C ILE A 329 15.70 -5.84 12.96
N ILE A 330 16.46 -5.86 11.89
CA ILE A 330 17.89 -5.52 11.92
C ILE A 330 18.08 -4.02 12.16
N ALA A 331 17.29 -3.16 11.52
CA ALA A 331 17.35 -1.72 11.75
C ALA A 331 17.13 -1.35 13.22
N SER A 332 16.23 -2.04 13.91
CA SER A 332 15.89 -1.77 15.32
C SER A 332 17.09 -1.89 16.27
N PHE A 333 18.05 -2.79 15.99
CA PHE A 333 19.25 -2.97 16.80
C PHE A 333 20.31 -1.88 16.60
N TYR A 334 20.16 -1.05 15.57
CA TYR A 334 21.06 0.06 15.26
C TYR A 334 20.36 1.42 15.40
N GLY A 335 19.38 1.52 16.29
CA GLY A 335 18.63 2.75 16.54
C GLY A 335 17.71 3.15 15.39
N GLY A 336 17.50 2.25 14.41
CA GLY A 336 16.50 2.43 13.38
C GLY A 336 15.08 2.34 13.95
N TRP A 337 14.16 2.97 13.26
CA TRP A 337 12.73 2.90 13.50
C TRP A 337 12.02 2.32 12.27
N VAL A 338 10.71 2.26 12.26
CA VAL A 338 9.93 1.56 11.23
C VAL A 338 10.29 2.02 9.82
N VAL A 339 10.64 1.06 8.93
CA VAL A 339 11.08 1.29 7.55
C VAL A 339 10.26 0.49 6.55
N GLY A 340 10.05 1.04 5.36
CA GLY A 340 9.28 0.44 4.27
C GLY A 340 9.73 0.92 2.91
N GLY A 341 9.06 0.48 1.85
CA GLY A 341 9.30 0.96 0.50
C GLY A 341 8.83 2.39 0.31
N GLY A 342 9.65 3.25 -0.28
CA GLY A 342 9.28 4.62 -0.62
C GLY A 342 8.94 4.75 -2.09
N PHE A 343 7.69 5.13 -2.46
CA PHE A 343 7.26 5.20 -3.86
C PHE A 343 8.14 6.16 -4.69
N SER A 344 8.36 7.38 -4.21
CA SER A 344 9.15 8.39 -4.92
C SER A 344 10.62 7.98 -5.09
N ARG A 345 11.22 7.36 -4.05
CA ARG A 345 12.59 6.85 -4.12
C ARG A 345 12.70 5.64 -5.04
N SER A 346 11.73 4.74 -5.01
CA SER A 346 11.68 3.58 -5.90
C SER A 346 11.52 4.00 -7.36
N ALA A 347 10.72 5.03 -7.63
CA ALA A 347 10.61 5.62 -8.96
C ALA A 347 11.95 6.20 -9.43
N LEU A 348 12.65 6.93 -8.56
CA LEU A 348 13.96 7.47 -8.85
C LEU A 348 14.99 6.37 -9.10
N ASN A 349 15.00 5.33 -8.28
CA ASN A 349 15.89 4.17 -8.41
C ASN A 349 15.70 3.49 -9.78
N ALA A 350 14.45 3.22 -10.15
CA ALA A 350 14.09 2.64 -11.44
C ALA A 350 14.48 3.54 -12.62
N MET A 351 14.21 4.84 -12.53
CA MET A 351 14.54 5.82 -13.59
C MET A 351 16.06 6.02 -13.73
N SER A 352 16.82 5.86 -12.66
CA SER A 352 18.29 5.94 -12.65
C SER A 352 18.97 4.69 -13.18
N GLY A 353 18.19 3.64 -13.49
CA GLY A 353 18.68 2.44 -14.16
C GLY A 353 19.10 1.31 -13.24
N ALA A 354 18.52 1.21 -12.04
CA ALA A 354 18.75 0.08 -11.13
C ALA A 354 18.49 -1.27 -11.82
N GLN A 355 19.42 -2.18 -11.70
CA GLN A 355 19.36 -3.51 -12.30
C GLN A 355 19.16 -4.60 -11.26
N THR A 356 19.59 -4.36 -10.02
CA THR A 356 19.45 -5.30 -8.91
C THR A 356 19.14 -4.55 -7.60
N PRO A 357 18.71 -5.25 -6.53
CA PRO A 357 18.50 -4.63 -5.22
C PRO A 357 19.80 -4.06 -4.59
N LEU A 358 20.98 -4.31 -5.18
CA LEU A 358 22.26 -3.77 -4.72
C LEU A 358 22.29 -2.23 -4.76
N ALA A 359 21.53 -1.59 -5.65
CA ALA A 359 21.39 -0.13 -5.68
C ALA A 359 20.93 0.42 -4.31
N GLY A 360 20.01 -0.28 -3.62
CA GLY A 360 19.58 0.06 -2.26
C GLY A 360 20.72 -0.05 -1.23
N ALA A 361 21.56 -1.08 -1.34
CA ALA A 361 22.73 -1.25 -0.48
C ALA A 361 23.74 -0.11 -0.66
N ILE A 362 24.00 0.30 -1.90
CA ILE A 362 24.88 1.45 -2.21
C ILE A 362 24.31 2.74 -1.63
N SER A 363 22.99 2.94 -1.71
CA SER A 363 22.30 4.08 -1.08
C SER A 363 22.52 4.10 0.45
N GLY A 364 22.43 2.95 1.12
CA GLY A 364 22.73 2.82 2.55
C GLY A 364 24.19 3.16 2.89
N LEU A 365 25.15 2.72 2.07
CA LEU A 365 26.56 3.07 2.24
C LEU A 365 26.80 4.58 2.13
N ILE A 366 26.10 5.28 1.24
CA ILE A 366 26.20 6.74 1.13
C ILE A 366 25.71 7.40 2.42
N ALA A 367 24.58 6.94 2.97
CA ALA A 367 24.08 7.46 4.25
C ALA A 367 25.11 7.25 5.38
N LEU A 368 25.83 6.13 5.36
CA LEU A 368 26.94 5.85 6.29
C LEU A 368 28.08 6.85 6.14
N ILE A 369 28.54 7.09 4.90
CA ILE A 369 29.61 8.05 4.61
C ILE A 369 29.22 9.46 5.08
N VAL A 370 27.99 9.84 4.83
CA VAL A 370 27.47 11.16 5.24
C VAL A 370 27.40 11.30 6.77
N LEU A 371 26.99 10.27 7.49
CA LEU A 371 26.98 10.24 8.95
C LEU A 371 28.39 10.38 9.55
N GLU A 372 29.40 9.82 8.92
CA GLU A 372 30.75 9.87 9.44
C GLU A 372 31.47 11.19 9.10
N PHE A 373 31.31 11.68 7.87
CA PHE A 373 32.12 12.77 7.35
C PHE A 373 31.37 14.09 7.16
N MET A 374 30.06 14.09 6.90
CA MET A 374 29.31 15.26 6.47
C MET A 374 28.27 15.78 7.49
N THR A 375 28.17 15.18 8.67
CA THR A 375 27.24 15.61 9.73
C THR A 375 27.31 17.10 10.08
N PRO A 376 28.49 17.77 10.12
CA PRO A 376 28.53 19.21 10.40
C PRO A 376 27.79 20.05 9.36
N ALA A 377 27.78 19.62 8.09
CA ALA A 377 27.08 20.32 7.02
C ALA A 377 25.55 20.18 7.14
N LEU A 378 25.08 19.05 7.68
CA LEU A 378 23.64 18.79 7.84
C LEU A 378 22.96 19.70 8.87
N TYR A 379 23.73 20.28 9.80
CA TYR A 379 23.23 21.29 10.77
C TYR A 379 22.54 22.46 10.09
N TYR A 380 23.06 22.90 8.94
CA TYR A 380 22.58 24.08 8.22
C TYR A 380 21.36 23.81 7.33
N ILE A 381 20.82 22.57 7.32
CA ILE A 381 19.62 22.26 6.54
C ILE A 381 18.41 22.98 7.15
N PRO A 382 17.76 23.91 6.44
CA PRO A 382 16.61 24.62 6.99
C PRO A 382 15.36 23.73 7.03
N SER A 383 14.60 23.80 8.15
CA SER A 383 13.37 23.04 8.34
C SER A 383 12.31 23.36 7.28
N ALA A 384 12.28 24.61 6.80
CA ALA A 384 11.39 25.04 5.73
C ALA A 384 11.68 24.30 4.39
N ALA A 385 12.95 24.06 4.05
CA ALA A 385 13.30 23.28 2.86
C ALA A 385 12.89 21.80 3.00
N LEU A 386 13.08 21.21 4.20
CA LEU A 386 12.61 19.86 4.50
C LEU A 386 11.08 19.75 4.35
N GLY A 387 10.34 20.74 4.89
CA GLY A 387 8.89 20.84 4.74
C GLY A 387 8.45 20.96 3.30
N ALA A 388 9.09 21.83 2.52
CA ALA A 388 8.82 22.00 1.09
C ALA A 388 9.04 20.71 0.30
N MET A 389 10.13 20.00 0.57
CA MET A 389 10.41 18.70 -0.07
C MET A 389 9.35 17.65 0.28
N MET A 390 8.89 17.59 1.56
CA MET A 390 7.83 16.68 1.97
C MET A 390 6.50 16.99 1.30
N VAL A 391 6.08 18.25 1.27
CA VAL A 391 4.85 18.67 0.57
C VAL A 391 4.88 18.23 -0.90
N MET A 392 5.98 18.50 -1.60
CA MET A 392 6.11 18.12 -3.02
C MET A 392 6.21 16.60 -3.24
N ALA A 393 6.71 15.84 -2.27
CA ALA A 393 6.73 14.38 -2.36
C ALA A 393 5.32 13.79 -2.25
N VAL A 394 4.48 14.33 -1.36
CA VAL A 394 3.15 13.76 -1.09
C VAL A 394 2.04 14.25 -2.02
N VAL A 395 2.20 15.43 -2.64
CA VAL A 395 1.25 15.93 -3.65
C VAL A 395 1.02 14.91 -4.78
N THR A 396 2.06 14.19 -5.18
CA THR A 396 1.97 13.15 -6.21
C THR A 396 1.29 11.86 -5.75
N MET A 397 1.02 11.72 -4.45
CA MET A 397 0.32 10.56 -3.87
C MET A 397 -1.19 10.73 -3.84
N ILE A 398 -1.71 11.93 -4.09
CA ILE A 398 -3.14 12.21 -4.10
C ILE A 398 -3.74 11.71 -5.43
N GLU A 399 -4.52 10.64 -5.35
CA GLU A 399 -5.17 10.02 -6.51
C GLU A 399 -6.64 10.45 -6.62
N MET A 400 -6.90 11.60 -7.23
CA MET A 400 -8.26 12.10 -7.47
C MET A 400 -8.94 11.48 -8.69
N SER A 401 -8.22 10.73 -9.51
CA SER A 401 -8.77 10.04 -10.69
C SER A 401 -9.67 8.87 -10.32
N ILE A 402 -9.33 8.13 -9.26
CA ILE A 402 -10.06 6.93 -8.83
C ILE A 402 -11.50 7.27 -8.41
N PRO A 403 -11.77 8.20 -7.47
CA PRO A 403 -13.15 8.55 -7.12
C PRO A 403 -13.95 9.11 -8.29
N LYS A 404 -13.32 9.85 -9.20
CA LYS A 404 -13.98 10.37 -10.40
C LYS A 404 -14.43 9.25 -11.34
N ASN A 405 -13.60 8.25 -11.57
CA ASN A 405 -13.91 7.11 -12.42
C ASN A 405 -15.02 6.23 -11.80
N ILE A 406 -14.99 6.05 -10.48
CA ILE A 406 -15.99 5.24 -9.78
C ILE A 406 -17.35 5.94 -9.74
N TRP A 407 -17.37 7.25 -9.56
CA TRP A 407 -18.62 8.03 -9.61
C TRP A 407 -19.39 7.82 -10.93
N SER A 408 -18.66 7.64 -12.04
CA SER A 408 -19.25 7.40 -13.35
C SER A 408 -19.76 5.97 -13.55
N LEU A 409 -19.23 4.99 -12.79
CA LEU A 409 -19.60 3.57 -12.92
C LEU A 409 -20.68 3.16 -11.91
N HIS A 410 -20.36 3.25 -10.62
CA HIS A 410 -21.26 2.85 -9.53
C HIS A 410 -21.12 3.78 -8.31
N LYS A 411 -22.13 4.58 -8.03
CA LYS A 411 -22.11 5.56 -6.93
C LYS A 411 -21.92 4.93 -5.54
N TRP A 412 -22.45 3.73 -5.32
CA TRP A 412 -22.35 3.03 -4.03
C TRP A 412 -20.91 2.58 -3.70
N ASP A 413 -20.07 2.35 -4.72
CA ASP A 413 -18.67 2.01 -4.53
C ASP A 413 -17.83 3.18 -3.99
N LEU A 414 -18.38 4.39 -4.04
CA LEU A 414 -17.72 5.55 -3.44
C LEU A 414 -17.85 5.59 -1.91
N LEU A 415 -18.84 4.88 -1.33
CA LEU A 415 -19.08 4.86 0.11
C LEU A 415 -17.85 4.39 0.91
N PRO A 416 -17.19 3.25 0.57
CA PRO A 416 -15.95 2.83 1.23
C PRO A 416 -14.82 3.86 1.11
N PHE A 417 -14.71 4.54 -0.04
CA PHE A 417 -13.71 5.58 -0.24
C PHE A 417 -13.94 6.78 0.68
N CYS A 418 -15.15 7.33 0.69
CA CYS A 418 -15.49 8.47 1.53
C CYS A 418 -15.33 8.14 3.03
N ALA A 419 -15.78 6.95 3.44
CA ALA A 419 -15.63 6.51 4.82
C ALA A 419 -14.15 6.36 5.22
N ALA A 420 -13.33 5.69 4.40
CA ALA A 420 -11.90 5.57 4.62
C ALA A 420 -11.21 6.94 4.67
N PHE A 421 -11.55 7.82 3.73
CA PHE A 421 -10.97 9.15 3.61
C PHE A 421 -11.29 10.03 4.83
N CYS A 422 -12.56 10.12 5.22
CA CYS A 422 -12.98 10.95 6.35
C CYS A 422 -12.45 10.45 7.70
N THR A 423 -12.52 9.13 7.93
CA THR A 423 -12.07 8.54 9.21
C THR A 423 -10.56 8.58 9.37
N SER A 424 -9.78 8.61 8.27
CA SER A 424 -8.33 8.78 8.30
C SER A 424 -7.87 10.12 8.90
N PHE A 425 -8.66 11.18 8.80
CA PHE A 425 -8.33 12.47 9.43
C PHE A 425 -8.46 12.47 10.96
N TYR A 426 -9.28 11.58 11.51
CA TYR A 426 -9.37 11.40 12.96
C TYR A 426 -8.23 10.54 13.47
N LYS A 427 -8.06 9.33 12.92
CA LYS A 427 -6.89 8.46 13.10
C LYS A 427 -6.68 7.65 11.82
N LEU A 428 -5.45 7.59 11.36
CA LEU A 428 -5.08 6.90 10.11
C LEU A 428 -5.48 5.42 10.10
N GLU A 429 -5.38 4.76 11.27
CA GLU A 429 -5.73 3.36 11.47
C GLU A 429 -7.21 3.09 11.18
N TYR A 430 -8.08 3.97 11.65
CA TYR A 430 -9.52 3.83 11.48
C TYR A 430 -9.93 3.93 10.00
N GLY A 431 -9.20 4.71 9.21
CA GLY A 431 -9.46 4.82 7.78
C GLY A 431 -9.42 3.48 7.06
N VAL A 432 -8.38 2.69 7.30
CA VAL A 432 -8.24 1.38 6.67
C VAL A 432 -9.28 0.40 7.19
N ILE A 433 -9.49 0.33 8.52
CA ILE A 433 -10.43 -0.61 9.14
C ILE A 433 -11.87 -0.32 8.70
N VAL A 434 -12.32 0.92 8.88
CA VAL A 434 -13.70 1.32 8.57
C VAL A 434 -13.95 1.21 7.07
N GLY A 435 -13.00 1.69 6.26
CA GLY A 435 -13.11 1.61 4.80
C GLY A 435 -13.20 0.18 4.28
N THR A 436 -12.35 -0.72 4.80
CA THR A 436 -12.38 -2.14 4.42
C THR A 436 -13.66 -2.82 4.92
N GLY A 437 -14.08 -2.54 6.17
CA GLY A 437 -15.34 -3.06 6.71
C GLY A 437 -16.54 -2.67 5.86
N ILE A 438 -16.66 -1.39 5.49
CA ILE A 438 -17.74 -0.91 4.61
C ILE A 438 -17.64 -1.52 3.21
N ALA A 439 -16.42 -1.70 2.67
CA ALA A 439 -16.23 -2.34 1.37
C ALA A 439 -16.72 -3.79 1.37
N ILE A 440 -16.43 -4.53 2.44
CA ILE A 440 -16.93 -5.90 2.63
C ILE A 440 -18.47 -5.89 2.74
N LEU A 441 -19.05 -4.97 3.50
CA LEU A 441 -20.50 -4.86 3.62
C LEU A 441 -21.19 -4.53 2.27
N VAL A 442 -20.57 -3.64 1.46
CA VAL A 442 -21.08 -3.33 0.12
C VAL A 442 -20.98 -4.56 -0.79
N LEU A 443 -19.88 -5.30 -0.72
CA LEU A 443 -19.71 -6.56 -1.46
C LEU A 443 -20.78 -7.58 -1.07
N LEU A 444 -20.95 -7.85 0.22
CA LEU A 444 -21.96 -8.77 0.73
C LEU A 444 -23.40 -8.35 0.36
N SER A 445 -23.67 -7.04 0.39
CA SER A 445 -24.99 -6.50 -0.01
C SER A 445 -25.27 -6.71 -1.51
N ARG A 446 -24.24 -6.75 -2.35
CA ARG A 446 -24.39 -7.08 -3.78
C ARG A 446 -24.61 -8.56 -3.99
N GLU A 447 -23.79 -9.37 -3.37
CA GLU A 447 -23.91 -10.84 -3.41
C GLU A 447 -25.27 -11.32 -2.87
N ALA A 448 -25.88 -10.57 -1.95
CA ALA A 448 -27.22 -10.83 -1.44
C ALA A 448 -28.35 -10.47 -2.41
N ARG A 449 -28.04 -9.79 -3.52
CA ARG A 449 -29.03 -9.37 -4.53
C ARG A 449 -28.52 -9.71 -5.93
N PRO A 450 -28.49 -11.00 -6.29
CA PRO A 450 -28.03 -11.42 -7.61
C PRO A 450 -28.92 -10.83 -8.70
N LYS A 451 -28.30 -10.49 -9.84
CA LYS A 451 -29.06 -10.04 -11.00
C LYS A 451 -29.66 -11.22 -11.72
N TYR A 452 -30.91 -11.10 -12.06
CA TYR A 452 -31.66 -12.08 -12.82
C TYR A 452 -32.51 -11.39 -13.88
N LEU A 453 -32.84 -12.13 -14.95
CA LEU A 453 -33.87 -11.77 -15.91
C LEU A 453 -35.06 -12.68 -15.70
N LEU A 454 -36.24 -12.08 -15.66
CA LEU A 454 -37.51 -12.80 -15.49
C LEU A 454 -38.27 -12.76 -16.82
N GLU A 455 -38.52 -13.89 -17.39
CA GLU A 455 -39.34 -14.07 -18.59
C GLU A 455 -40.64 -14.76 -18.21
N LYS A 456 -41.78 -14.21 -18.63
CA LYS A 456 -43.12 -14.73 -18.35
C LYS A 456 -43.77 -15.15 -19.65
N ASN A 457 -44.22 -16.39 -19.74
CA ASN A 457 -44.97 -16.89 -20.89
C ASN A 457 -46.36 -17.37 -20.43
N GLU A 458 -47.37 -16.53 -20.66
CA GLU A 458 -48.76 -16.85 -20.29
C GLU A 458 -49.37 -17.94 -21.15
N ALA A 459 -48.91 -18.09 -22.41
CA ALA A 459 -49.44 -19.09 -23.34
C ALA A 459 -49.03 -20.52 -22.93
N GLU A 460 -47.82 -20.66 -22.44
CA GLU A 460 -47.23 -21.94 -21.99
C GLU A 460 -47.23 -22.09 -20.47
N LYS A 461 -47.80 -21.10 -19.76
CA LYS A 461 -48.03 -21.09 -18.32
C LYS A 461 -46.74 -21.26 -17.48
N TYR A 462 -45.60 -20.72 -17.94
CA TYR A 462 -44.35 -20.79 -17.20
C TYR A 462 -43.71 -19.43 -16.92
N ILE A 463 -42.87 -19.42 -15.90
CA ILE A 463 -41.91 -18.34 -15.62
C ILE A 463 -40.50 -18.92 -15.76
N LYS A 464 -39.66 -18.24 -16.56
CA LYS A 464 -38.23 -18.54 -16.68
C LYS A 464 -37.43 -17.46 -15.95
N LEU A 465 -36.60 -17.86 -14.98
CA LEU A 465 -35.70 -17.00 -14.23
C LEU A 465 -34.26 -17.32 -14.62
N LEU A 466 -33.67 -16.45 -15.44
CA LEU A 466 -32.29 -16.57 -15.89
C LEU A 466 -31.38 -15.85 -14.88
N LEU A 467 -30.52 -16.58 -14.18
CA LEU A 467 -29.52 -16.04 -13.27
C LEU A 467 -28.30 -15.52 -14.04
N LEU A 468 -28.00 -14.22 -13.93
CA LEU A 468 -26.88 -13.56 -14.62
C LEU A 468 -25.60 -13.54 -13.79
N GLU A 469 -25.70 -13.81 -12.52
CA GLU A 469 -24.58 -13.77 -11.55
C GLU A 469 -24.60 -15.04 -10.68
N ASN A 470 -23.49 -15.35 -10.02
CA ASN A 470 -23.40 -16.52 -9.14
C ASN A 470 -24.43 -16.46 -8.02
N LEU A 471 -25.05 -17.58 -7.74
CA LEU A 471 -25.95 -17.72 -6.61
C LEU A 471 -25.15 -18.04 -5.35
N THR A 472 -25.00 -17.05 -4.47
CA THR A 472 -24.37 -17.21 -3.15
C THR A 472 -25.43 -17.47 -2.08
N TYR A 473 -25.03 -18.03 -0.92
CA TYR A 473 -25.96 -18.31 0.19
C TYR A 473 -26.91 -17.15 0.54
N PRO A 474 -26.43 -15.87 0.68
CA PRO A 474 -27.34 -14.75 0.91
C PRO A 474 -28.23 -14.41 -0.30
N GLY A 475 -27.81 -14.71 -1.52
CA GLY A 475 -28.55 -14.46 -2.76
C GLY A 475 -29.74 -15.41 -2.96
N VAL A 476 -29.67 -16.64 -2.43
CA VAL A 476 -30.75 -17.64 -2.51
C VAL A 476 -32.05 -17.13 -1.92
N GLU A 477 -31.97 -16.45 -0.77
CA GLU A 477 -33.15 -15.91 -0.12
C GLU A 477 -33.85 -14.83 -0.96
N ALA A 478 -33.07 -13.99 -1.66
CA ALA A 478 -33.60 -12.97 -2.56
C ALA A 478 -34.29 -13.60 -3.79
N VAL A 479 -33.70 -14.64 -4.37
CA VAL A 479 -34.26 -15.40 -5.50
C VAL A 479 -35.57 -16.09 -5.08
N ASN A 480 -35.55 -16.81 -3.94
CA ASN A 480 -36.72 -17.49 -3.40
C ASN A 480 -37.90 -16.52 -3.15
N LYS A 481 -37.58 -15.36 -2.54
CA LYS A 481 -38.60 -14.31 -2.32
C LYS A 481 -39.19 -13.79 -3.61
N THR A 482 -38.38 -13.67 -4.66
CA THR A 482 -38.89 -13.23 -5.99
C THR A 482 -39.77 -14.31 -6.60
N ILE A 483 -39.36 -15.57 -6.63
CA ILE A 483 -40.14 -16.67 -7.14
C ILE A 483 -41.49 -16.74 -6.40
N TYR A 484 -41.45 -16.70 -5.07
CA TYR A 484 -42.64 -16.74 -4.22
C TYR A 484 -43.60 -15.58 -4.49
N SER A 485 -43.08 -14.35 -4.65
CA SER A 485 -43.91 -13.19 -4.94
C SER A 485 -44.56 -13.27 -6.33
N GLU A 486 -43.85 -13.80 -7.31
CA GLU A 486 -44.38 -13.95 -8.67
C GLU A 486 -45.41 -15.08 -8.77
N VAL A 487 -45.16 -16.21 -8.15
CA VAL A 487 -46.08 -17.35 -8.09
C VAL A 487 -47.38 -16.94 -7.39
N ASN A 488 -47.31 -16.20 -6.30
CA ASN A 488 -48.53 -15.72 -5.59
C ASN A 488 -49.30 -14.62 -6.34
N SER A 489 -48.60 -13.87 -7.21
CA SER A 489 -49.25 -12.78 -7.96
C SER A 489 -49.91 -13.26 -9.25
N CYS A 490 -49.56 -14.43 -9.77
CA CYS A 490 -50.00 -14.94 -11.06
C CYS A 490 -50.63 -16.34 -10.88
N THR A 491 -51.96 -16.45 -10.91
CA THR A 491 -52.71 -17.72 -10.74
C THR A 491 -52.60 -18.69 -11.93
N TRP A 492 -51.99 -18.26 -13.02
CA TRP A 492 -51.86 -19.07 -14.25
C TRP A 492 -50.54 -19.84 -14.34
N ILE A 493 -49.58 -19.66 -13.42
CA ILE A 493 -48.27 -20.29 -13.44
C ILE A 493 -48.41 -21.77 -13.04
N GLU A 494 -47.96 -22.66 -13.91
CA GLU A 494 -47.89 -24.12 -13.66
C GLU A 494 -46.45 -24.60 -13.52
N THR A 495 -45.47 -23.88 -14.13
CA THR A 495 -44.05 -24.29 -14.13
C THR A 495 -43.14 -23.09 -13.89
N VAL A 496 -42.06 -23.33 -13.12
CA VAL A 496 -41.00 -22.34 -12.89
C VAL A 496 -39.70 -22.94 -13.43
N PHE A 497 -39.11 -22.31 -14.45
CA PHE A 497 -37.79 -22.67 -14.98
C PHE A 497 -36.71 -21.83 -14.33
N LEU A 498 -35.71 -22.48 -13.77
CA LEU A 498 -34.50 -21.83 -13.25
C LEU A 498 -33.36 -22.07 -14.25
N ASP A 499 -33.03 -21.04 -15.03
CA ASP A 499 -31.97 -21.11 -16.02
C ASP A 499 -30.63 -20.68 -15.38
N MET A 500 -29.71 -21.63 -15.27
CA MET A 500 -28.40 -21.46 -14.68
C MET A 500 -27.27 -21.52 -15.73
N SER A 501 -27.59 -21.40 -17.01
CA SER A 501 -26.62 -21.49 -18.10
C SER A 501 -25.45 -20.53 -17.95
N ALA A 502 -25.70 -19.31 -17.45
CA ALA A 502 -24.65 -18.34 -17.16
C ALA A 502 -23.72 -18.74 -15.98
N MET A 503 -24.15 -19.71 -15.15
CA MET A 503 -23.36 -20.23 -14.01
C MET A 503 -22.52 -21.45 -14.39
N ALA A 504 -22.86 -22.18 -15.46
CA ALA A 504 -22.22 -23.43 -15.86
C ALA A 504 -20.70 -23.31 -16.13
N GLY A 505 -20.22 -22.14 -16.56
CA GLY A 505 -18.80 -21.86 -16.73
C GLY A 505 -18.00 -21.63 -15.43
N LEU A 506 -18.65 -21.60 -14.26
CA LEU A 506 -18.08 -21.20 -12.97
C LEU A 506 -17.99 -22.34 -11.96
N ILE A 507 -18.62 -23.48 -12.23
CA ILE A 507 -18.53 -24.69 -11.39
C ILE A 507 -17.20 -25.35 -11.70
N THR A 508 -16.18 -25.07 -10.88
CA THR A 508 -14.81 -25.57 -11.11
C THR A 508 -14.38 -26.67 -10.15
N ASN A 509 -15.07 -26.86 -9.01
CA ASN A 509 -14.71 -27.82 -7.95
C ASN A 509 -15.94 -28.45 -7.30
N GLU A 510 -15.75 -29.57 -6.59
CA GLU A 510 -16.81 -30.26 -5.80
C GLU A 510 -17.42 -29.33 -4.71
N GLU A 511 -16.65 -28.41 -4.13
CA GLU A 511 -17.16 -27.45 -3.13
C GLU A 511 -18.17 -26.47 -3.77
N ASP A 512 -17.94 -26.04 -5.01
CA ASP A 512 -18.86 -25.16 -5.73
C ASP A 512 -20.18 -25.89 -6.05
N LEU A 513 -20.11 -27.17 -6.43
CA LEU A 513 -21.26 -28.05 -6.66
C LEU A 513 -22.10 -28.24 -5.37
N THR A 514 -21.44 -28.40 -4.22
CA THR A 514 -22.12 -28.57 -2.93
C THR A 514 -22.86 -27.29 -2.51
N ILE A 515 -22.27 -26.11 -2.78
CA ILE A 515 -22.91 -24.81 -2.52
C ILE A 515 -24.13 -24.62 -3.41
N VAL A 516 -24.03 -24.96 -4.69
CA VAL A 516 -25.14 -24.88 -5.66
C VAL A 516 -26.26 -25.82 -5.26
N ASN A 517 -25.97 -27.08 -4.92
CA ASN A 517 -26.94 -28.07 -4.48
C ASN A 517 -27.67 -27.68 -3.18
N ASN A 518 -26.92 -27.21 -2.18
CA ASN A 518 -27.54 -26.74 -0.93
C ASN A 518 -28.41 -25.49 -1.13
N SER A 519 -28.05 -24.67 -2.11
CA SER A 519 -28.80 -23.47 -2.47
C SER A 519 -30.08 -23.81 -3.25
N LEU A 520 -29.97 -24.73 -4.20
CA LEU A 520 -31.09 -25.25 -4.98
C LEU A 520 -32.07 -26.05 -4.11
N GLY A 521 -31.60 -26.90 -3.20
CA GLY A 521 -32.47 -27.70 -2.34
C GLY A 521 -33.49 -26.86 -1.59
N LYS A 522 -33.12 -25.68 -1.09
CA LYS A 522 -34.05 -24.74 -0.46
C LYS A 522 -35.05 -24.11 -1.45
N THR A 523 -34.68 -23.93 -2.69
CA THR A 523 -35.56 -23.40 -3.75
C THR A 523 -36.53 -24.49 -4.19
N PHE A 524 -36.08 -25.74 -4.31
CA PHE A 524 -36.92 -26.89 -4.64
C PHE A 524 -37.97 -27.17 -3.56
N ASP A 525 -37.59 -27.18 -2.27
CA ASP A 525 -38.52 -27.36 -1.15
C ASP A 525 -39.68 -26.33 -1.17
N LEU A 526 -39.42 -25.12 -1.63
CA LEU A 526 -40.42 -24.04 -1.71
C LEU A 526 -41.40 -24.23 -2.87
N VAL A 527 -40.91 -24.76 -4.00
CA VAL A 527 -41.75 -24.99 -5.20
C VAL A 527 -42.56 -26.27 -5.02
N GLU A 528 -42.01 -27.29 -4.43
CA GLU A 528 -42.67 -28.57 -4.16
C GLU A 528 -43.87 -28.40 -3.17
N ASN A 529 -43.71 -27.51 -2.16
CA ASN A 529 -44.76 -27.19 -1.21
C ASN A 529 -45.97 -26.44 -1.83
N ASN A 530 -45.87 -25.96 -3.09
CA ASN A 530 -46.93 -25.26 -3.81
C ASN A 530 -47.47 -26.03 -5.02
N ASP A 531 -47.19 -27.35 -5.14
CA ASP A 531 -47.60 -28.21 -6.27
C ASP A 531 -47.11 -27.72 -7.67
N LEU A 532 -46.01 -26.96 -7.70
CA LEU A 532 -45.44 -26.40 -8.92
C LEU A 532 -44.37 -27.34 -9.49
N LYS A 533 -44.32 -27.46 -10.81
CA LYS A 533 -43.29 -28.24 -11.50
C LYS A 533 -42.08 -27.38 -11.81
N ILE A 534 -40.88 -27.94 -11.60
CA ILE A 534 -39.63 -27.32 -12.00
C ILE A 534 -39.14 -27.97 -13.29
N GLY A 535 -38.80 -27.16 -14.30
CA GLY A 535 -38.19 -27.61 -15.55
C GLY A 535 -36.87 -26.91 -15.81
N LEU A 536 -35.89 -27.66 -16.34
CA LEU A 536 -34.66 -27.09 -16.90
C LEU A 536 -34.84 -26.97 -18.43
N THR A 537 -34.18 -26.03 -19.06
CA THR A 537 -34.35 -25.78 -20.51
C THR A 537 -33.58 -26.81 -21.36
N GLU A 538 -34.23 -27.35 -22.39
CA GLU A 538 -33.74 -28.48 -23.20
C GLU A 538 -32.42 -28.24 -23.94
N ASP A 539 -32.06 -26.99 -24.28
CA ASP A 539 -30.84 -26.71 -25.04
C ASP A 539 -29.56 -26.67 -24.19
N ASP A 540 -29.68 -26.43 -22.86
CA ASP A 540 -28.54 -26.33 -21.97
C ASP A 540 -28.24 -27.62 -21.20
N ASP A 541 -29.19 -28.57 -21.16
CA ASP A 541 -29.06 -29.82 -20.43
C ASP A 541 -27.94 -30.71 -21.03
N LEU A 542 -27.74 -30.71 -22.34
CA LEU A 542 -26.74 -31.55 -23.01
C LEU A 542 -25.30 -31.03 -22.76
N GLU A 543 -25.07 -29.71 -22.70
CA GLU A 543 -23.75 -29.15 -22.39
C GLU A 543 -23.41 -29.27 -20.90
N LEU A 544 -24.39 -29.08 -20.02
CA LEU A 544 -24.21 -29.23 -18.57
C LEU A 544 -24.00 -30.71 -18.20
N GLU A 545 -24.82 -31.64 -18.76
CA GLU A 545 -24.62 -33.07 -18.62
C GLU A 545 -23.28 -33.53 -19.17
N MET A 546 -22.88 -33.05 -20.35
CA MET A 546 -21.58 -33.38 -20.95
C MET A 546 -20.40 -32.77 -20.17
N ALA A 547 -20.53 -31.59 -19.64
CA ALA A 547 -19.50 -30.97 -18.81
C ALA A 547 -19.37 -31.66 -17.44
N VAL A 548 -20.48 -32.04 -16.83
CA VAL A 548 -20.53 -32.80 -15.57
C VAL A 548 -20.04 -34.23 -15.79
N LEU A 549 -20.50 -34.93 -16.83
CA LEU A 549 -20.09 -36.30 -17.17
C LEU A 549 -18.61 -36.38 -17.57
N ASN A 550 -18.07 -35.44 -18.34
CA ASN A 550 -16.65 -35.42 -18.69
C ASN A 550 -15.75 -35.18 -17.46
N LYS A 551 -16.15 -34.36 -16.50
CA LYS A 551 -15.40 -34.15 -15.25
C LYS A 551 -15.53 -35.29 -14.25
N MET A 552 -16.68 -35.98 -14.24
CA MET A 552 -16.92 -37.15 -13.37
C MET A 552 -16.19 -38.40 -13.89
N SER A 553 -15.99 -38.55 -15.19
CA SER A 553 -15.19 -39.64 -15.77
C SER A 553 -13.70 -39.55 -15.41
N GLU A 554 -13.21 -38.37 -15.07
CA GLU A 554 -11.84 -38.15 -14.59
C GLU A 554 -11.64 -38.48 -13.11
N ASN A 555 -12.71 -38.52 -12.29
CA ASN A 555 -12.61 -38.60 -10.81
C ASN A 555 -13.27 -39.85 -10.18
N GLU A 556 -13.66 -40.92 -10.94
CA GLU A 556 -14.25 -42.15 -10.42
C GLU A 556 -15.47 -42.01 -9.47
N VAL A 557 -16.26 -40.94 -9.58
CA VAL A 557 -17.46 -40.72 -8.76
C VAL A 557 -18.70 -41.34 -9.45
N ASN A 558 -19.53 -42.04 -8.66
CA ASN A 558 -20.69 -42.77 -9.12
C ASN A 558 -21.76 -41.80 -9.66
N THR A 559 -21.96 -41.79 -10.97
CA THR A 559 -22.77 -40.82 -11.73
C THR A 559 -24.26 -40.82 -11.35
N VAL A 560 -24.79 -41.96 -10.90
CA VAL A 560 -26.22 -42.12 -10.59
C VAL A 560 -26.62 -41.35 -9.30
N ASP A 561 -25.79 -41.42 -8.28
CA ASP A 561 -26.09 -40.77 -6.99
C ASP A 561 -26.03 -39.22 -7.05
N VAL A 562 -25.26 -38.69 -8.01
CA VAL A 562 -25.12 -37.22 -8.18
C VAL A 562 -26.28 -36.66 -9.01
N LEU A 563 -26.75 -37.38 -10.03
CA LEU A 563 -27.88 -36.97 -10.84
C LEU A 563 -29.20 -37.02 -10.07
N GLU A 564 -29.39 -38.00 -9.18
CA GLU A 564 -30.54 -38.06 -8.27
C GLU A 564 -30.51 -36.90 -7.24
N ASN A 565 -29.33 -36.50 -6.76
CA ASN A 565 -29.17 -35.39 -5.80
C ASN A 565 -29.25 -33.98 -6.42
N ILE A 566 -29.02 -33.85 -7.74
CA ILE A 566 -29.16 -32.57 -8.44
C ILE A 566 -30.62 -32.31 -8.86
N GLY A 567 -31.53 -33.29 -8.69
CA GLY A 567 -32.94 -33.14 -9.01
C GLY A 567 -33.22 -33.10 -10.51
N VAL A 568 -32.34 -33.71 -11.35
CA VAL A 568 -32.60 -33.95 -12.75
C VAL A 568 -33.59 -35.11 -12.84
N VAL A 569 -34.88 -34.80 -12.73
CA VAL A 569 -35.94 -35.78 -12.90
C VAL A 569 -36.17 -35.95 -14.39
N HIS A 570 -35.78 -37.10 -14.91
CA HIS A 570 -36.19 -37.57 -16.24
C HIS A 570 -37.71 -37.62 -16.30
N PHE A 571 -38.34 -36.75 -17.07
CA PHE A 571 -39.70 -36.99 -17.55
C PHE A 571 -39.66 -37.89 -18.78
N ARG A 572 -39.92 -39.18 -18.57
CA ARG A 572 -40.41 -40.03 -19.64
C ARG A 572 -41.92 -39.87 -19.75
N ASP A 573 -42.31 -39.52 -20.95
CA ASP A 573 -43.58 -39.70 -21.60
C ASP A 573 -44.83 -40.06 -20.76
N LYS A 574 -45.83 -39.19 -20.78
CA LYS A 574 -47.12 -39.56 -21.34
C LYS A 574 -47.80 -38.39 -22.03
#